data_482b480a9016127ba68e01f171dd75ce
#
_entry.id   482b480a9016127ba68e01f171dd75ce
#
_cell.length_a   1.000
_cell.length_b   1.000
_cell.length_c   1.000
_cell.angle_alpha   90.00
_cell.angle_beta   90.00
_cell.angle_gamma   90.00
#
_symmetry.space_group_name_H-M   'P 1'
#
loop_
_entity.id
_entity.type
_entity.pdbx_description
1 polymer ?
#
loop_
_entity_poly.entity_id
_entity_poly.type
_entity_poly.pdbx_seq_one_letter_code
_entity_poly.pdbx_strand_id
1 'polypeptide(L)' 'MRDVNTEIDIVYAFIRDAQKYDLVSEVVYFALKYIQDNPGASIEDAMNHGYMEWIK' A
#
# COMPACT_ATOMS: atom_id res chain seq x y z
N MET A 1 14.92 -14.27 -3.06
CA MET A 1 13.70 -14.52 -3.85
C MET A 1 12.52 -13.83 -3.20
N ARG A 2 11.67 -13.24 -4.01
CA ARG A 2 10.51 -12.48 -3.53
C ARG A 2 9.41 -13.43 -3.07
N ASP A 3 8.89 -13.18 -1.87
CA ASP A 3 7.76 -13.98 -1.35
C ASP A 3 6.45 -13.28 -1.67
N VAL A 4 5.85 -13.67 -2.80
CA VAL A 4 4.62 -13.06 -3.28
C VAL A 4 3.45 -13.28 -2.32
N ASN A 5 3.42 -14.44 -1.65
CA ASN A 5 2.35 -14.72 -0.71
C ASN A 5 2.40 -13.77 0.49
N THR A 6 3.59 -13.49 1.00
CA THR A 6 3.75 -12.54 2.10
C THR A 6 3.36 -11.13 1.64
N GLU A 7 3.74 -10.74 0.41
CA GLU A 7 3.37 -9.44 -0.12
C GLU A 7 1.86 -9.29 -0.26
N ILE A 8 1.18 -10.34 -0.71
CA ILE A 8 -0.28 -10.33 -0.84
C ILE A 8 -0.93 -10.15 0.53
N ASP A 9 -0.43 -10.84 1.53
CA ASP A 9 -0.96 -10.72 2.90
C ASP A 9 -0.79 -9.30 3.44
N ILE A 10 0.36 -8.69 3.19
CA ILE A 10 0.65 -7.34 3.65
C ILE A 10 -0.28 -6.34 2.96
N VAL A 11 -0.43 -6.44 1.64
CA VAL A 11 -1.32 -5.57 0.89
C VAL A 11 -2.76 -5.72 1.37
N TYR A 12 -3.19 -6.95 1.60
CA TYR A 12 -4.55 -7.22 2.08
C TYR A 12 -4.79 -6.56 3.44
N ALA A 13 -3.80 -6.63 4.33
CA ALA A 13 -3.91 -6.02 5.65
C ALA A 13 -4.07 -4.50 5.55
N PHE A 14 -3.30 -3.85 4.68
CA PHE A 14 -3.43 -2.41 4.46
C PHE A 14 -4.80 -2.05 3.91
N ILE A 15 -5.31 -2.83 2.96
CA ILE A 15 -6.61 -2.58 2.37
C ILE A 15 -7.72 -2.72 3.43
N ARG A 16 -7.64 -3.75 4.26
CA ARG A 16 -8.62 -3.94 5.34
C ARG A 16 -8.64 -2.76 6.29
N ASP A 17 -7.46 -2.28 6.68
CA ASP A 17 -7.39 -1.13 7.58
C ASP A 17 -7.92 0.12 6.92
N ALA A 18 -7.59 0.33 5.64
CA ALA A 18 -8.09 1.50 4.91
C ALA A 18 -9.61 1.47 4.75
N GLN A 19 -10.20 0.28 4.65
CA GLN A 19 -11.66 0.15 4.58
C GLN A 19 -12.37 0.67 5.82
N LYS A 20 -11.75 0.53 6.98
CA LYS A 20 -12.32 1.03 8.23
C LYS A 20 -12.48 2.55 8.21
N TYR A 21 -11.66 3.22 7.42
CA TYR A 21 -11.66 4.69 7.29
C TYR A 21 -12.25 5.15 5.97
N ASP A 22 -12.74 4.20 5.15
CA ASP A 22 -13.31 4.49 3.82
C ASP A 22 -12.29 5.20 2.92
N LEU A 23 -11.03 4.78 2.99
CA LEU A 23 -9.93 5.42 2.26
C LEU A 23 -9.15 4.44 1.37
N VAL A 24 -9.79 3.33 0.95
CA VAL A 24 -9.11 2.32 0.15
C VAL A 24 -8.59 2.89 -1.16
N SER A 25 -9.43 3.62 -1.89
CA SER A 25 -9.05 4.19 -3.18
C SER A 25 -7.89 5.16 -3.04
N GLU A 26 -7.92 5.99 -2.01
CA GLU A 26 -6.89 6.99 -1.77
C GLU A 26 -5.56 6.33 -1.42
N VAL A 27 -5.58 5.33 -0.55
CA VAL A 27 -4.36 4.61 -0.16
C VAL A 27 -3.75 3.90 -1.36
N VAL A 28 -4.57 3.22 -2.17
CA VAL A 28 -4.09 2.51 -3.35
C VAL A 28 -3.54 3.50 -4.39
N TYR A 29 -4.22 4.62 -4.60
CA TYR A 29 -3.76 5.64 -5.52
C TYR A 29 -2.37 6.14 -5.13
N PHE A 30 -2.19 6.49 -3.86
CA PHE A 30 -0.89 6.97 -3.39
C PHE A 30 0.19 5.90 -3.50
N ALA A 31 -0.17 4.64 -3.24
CA ALA A 31 0.79 3.55 -3.39
C ALA A 31 1.26 3.42 -4.84
N LEU A 32 0.34 3.50 -5.79
CA LEU A 32 0.69 3.41 -7.21
C LEU A 32 1.54 4.60 -7.65
N LYS A 33 1.22 5.80 -7.18
CA LYS A 33 2.03 6.99 -7.47
C LYS A 33 3.44 6.84 -6.91
N TYR A 34 3.54 6.30 -5.69
CA TYR A 34 4.84 6.09 -5.09
C TYR A 34 5.70 5.13 -5.91
N ILE A 35 5.10 4.04 -6.40
CA ILE A 35 5.82 3.09 -7.25
C ILE A 35 6.22 3.74 -8.56
N GLN A 36 5.38 4.57 -9.14
CA GLN A 36 5.68 5.28 -10.39
C GLN A 36 6.90 6.18 -10.21
N ASP A 37 6.99 6.89 -9.09
CA ASP A 37 8.09 7.80 -8.81
C ASP A 37 9.33 7.06 -8.30
N ASN A 38 9.16 5.86 -7.75
CA ASN A 38 10.23 5.07 -7.17
C ASN A 38 10.13 3.63 -7.67
N PRO A 39 10.51 3.35 -8.93
CA PRO A 39 10.29 2.02 -9.53
C PRO A 39 10.96 0.87 -8.78
N GLY A 40 11.99 1.17 -7.97
CA GLY A 40 12.64 0.15 -7.15
C GLY A 40 11.96 -0.15 -5.83
N ALA A 41 10.91 0.57 -5.49
CA ALA A 41 10.22 0.38 -4.22
C ALA A 41 9.40 -0.92 -4.23
N SER A 42 9.32 -1.55 -3.05
CA SER A 42 8.46 -2.72 -2.90
C SER A 42 7.01 -2.31 -2.77
N ILE A 43 6.10 -3.24 -3.02
CA ILE A 43 4.67 -3.00 -2.80
C ILE A 43 4.39 -2.69 -1.33
N GLU A 44 5.10 -3.35 -0.43
CA GLU A 44 4.98 -3.10 1.00
C GLU A 44 5.30 -1.64 1.33
N ASP A 45 6.42 -1.13 0.81
CA ASP A 45 6.81 0.27 1.04
C ASP A 45 5.77 1.22 0.45
N ALA A 46 5.29 0.93 -0.74
CA ALA A 46 4.32 1.78 -1.42
C ALA A 46 3.00 1.85 -0.64
N MET A 47 2.51 0.71 -0.18
CA MET A 47 1.27 0.68 0.60
C MET A 47 1.44 1.39 1.93
N ASN A 48 2.60 1.23 2.56
CA ASN A 48 2.88 1.92 3.81
C ASN A 48 2.85 3.45 3.62
N HIS A 49 3.43 3.94 2.52
CA HIS A 49 3.39 5.36 2.20
C HIS A 49 1.97 5.85 1.99
N GLY A 50 1.18 5.11 1.24
CA GLY A 50 -0.21 5.48 1.02
C GLY A 50 -1.01 5.50 2.31
N TYR A 51 -0.81 4.48 3.13
CA TYR A 51 -1.51 4.38 4.40
C TYR A 51 -1.14 5.56 5.31
N MET A 52 0.15 5.85 5.44
CA MET A 52 0.62 6.90 6.34
C MET A 52 0.22 8.30 5.88
N GLU A 53 0.01 8.49 4.58
CA GLU A 53 -0.41 9.78 4.05
C GLU A 53 -1.86 10.10 4.44
N TRP A 54 -2.73 9.11 4.42
CA TRP A 54 -4.17 9.31 4.63
C TRP A 54 -4.65 8.92 6.03
N ILE A 55 -4.02 7.92 6.63
CA ILE A 55 -4.45 7.39 7.93
C ILE A 55 -3.36 7.71 8.94
N LYS A 56 -3.50 8.80 9.60
CA LYS A 56 -2.52 9.26 10.57
C LYS A 56 -2.98 9.03 12.00
#